data_ea78bfadc2396cf5eb760c21c7619ba2
#
_entry.id   ea78bfadc2396cf5eb760c21c7619ba2
#
_cell.length_a   1.000
_cell.length_b   1.000
_cell.length_c   1.000
_cell.angle_alpha   90.00
_cell.angle_beta   90.00
_cell.angle_gamma   90.00
#
_symmetry.space_group_name_H-M   'P 1'
#
loop_
_entity.id
_entity.type
_entity.pdbx_description
1 polymer ?
#
loop_
_entity_poly.entity_id
_entity_poly.type
_entity_poly.pdbx_seq_one_letter_code
_entity_poly.pdbx_strand_id
1 'polypeptide(L)'
;AKSELRIDITEGAGQAVPIAVVPFGWEGSGAPSTDVSGLVAADLIRTGRFAPIPETDMLEFPTTGAEVDFGDWRILGIVYVIVGRLSETGPDSYMIQFQLFDVFRGEQLLGYRLPSTGAALRASAHRVSDMIYEKLTGVPGVAGTRIAYVNVLGKLDAEIFRLIVSDSDGENARVMLESADPILSPAW
;
A
#
# COMPACT_ATOMS: atom_id res chain seq x y z
N ALA A 1 2.06 -50.72 7.64
CA ALA A 1 2.59 -49.37 7.89
C ALA A 1 2.12 -48.45 6.75
N LYS A 2 1.24 -47.49 7.05
CA LYS A 2 0.88 -46.42 6.09
C LYS A 2 2.02 -45.40 6.11
N SER A 3 2.68 -45.24 4.99
CA SER A 3 3.63 -44.16 4.78
C SER A 3 2.83 -42.87 4.59
N GLU A 4 2.95 -41.97 5.51
CA GLU A 4 2.37 -40.63 5.41
C GLU A 4 3.32 -39.78 4.57
N LEU A 5 2.86 -39.33 3.39
CA LEU A 5 3.62 -38.43 2.54
C LEU A 5 3.53 -37.04 3.16
N ARG A 6 4.63 -36.57 3.75
CA ARG A 6 4.78 -35.21 4.25
C ARG A 6 5.48 -34.38 3.17
N ILE A 7 4.77 -33.45 2.56
CA ILE A 7 5.33 -32.47 1.62
C ILE A 7 5.59 -31.20 2.41
N ASP A 8 6.84 -30.95 2.74
CA ASP A 8 7.27 -29.66 3.28
C ASP A 8 7.61 -28.76 2.08
N ILE A 9 6.73 -27.80 1.78
CA ILE A 9 6.99 -26.75 0.76
C ILE A 9 7.86 -25.69 1.42
N THR A 10 9.18 -25.84 1.31
CA THR A 10 10.18 -24.89 1.84
C THR A 10 10.69 -23.89 0.78
N GLU A 11 10.23 -23.97 -0.45
CA GLU A 11 10.60 -23.06 -1.52
C GLU A 11 9.38 -22.31 -2.02
N GLY A 12 9.33 -20.98 -1.80
CA GLY A 12 8.31 -20.14 -2.42
C GLY A 12 8.07 -18.77 -1.82
N ALA A 13 8.44 -18.52 -0.58
CA ALA A 13 8.47 -17.16 -0.05
C ALA A 13 9.90 -16.65 -0.06
N GLY A 14 10.35 -16.06 -1.17
CA GLY A 14 11.54 -15.22 -1.14
C GLY A 14 11.40 -14.26 0.05
N GLN A 15 12.46 -14.07 0.81
CA GLN A 15 12.44 -13.16 1.95
C GLN A 15 11.97 -11.78 1.45
N ALA A 16 10.94 -11.21 2.10
CA ALA A 16 10.41 -9.91 1.71
C ALA A 16 11.53 -8.85 1.73
N VAL A 17 11.57 -8.02 0.70
CA VAL A 17 12.64 -7.03 0.52
C VAL A 17 12.49 -5.90 1.53
N PRO A 18 13.52 -5.63 2.37
CA PRO A 18 13.49 -4.52 3.31
C PRO A 18 13.39 -3.18 2.58
N ILE A 19 12.40 -2.37 2.92
CA ILE A 19 12.12 -1.08 2.31
C ILE A 19 11.79 -0.06 3.40
N ALA A 20 12.15 1.20 3.20
CA ALA A 20 11.70 2.28 4.07
C ALA A 20 10.69 3.16 3.33
N VAL A 21 9.53 3.34 3.92
CA VAL A 21 8.56 4.35 3.51
C VAL A 21 8.61 5.44 4.57
N VAL A 22 9.37 6.48 4.31
CA VAL A 22 9.54 7.58 5.27
C VAL A 22 8.24 8.37 5.36
N PRO A 23 7.81 8.79 6.58
CA PRO A 23 6.66 9.68 6.72
C PRO A 23 6.78 10.90 5.80
N PHE A 24 5.75 11.15 5.00
CA PHE A 24 5.78 12.28 4.06
C PHE A 24 5.70 13.60 4.81
N GLY A 25 6.57 14.53 4.44
CA GLY A 25 6.50 15.89 4.94
C GLY A 25 5.16 16.53 4.63
N TRP A 26 4.60 17.27 5.60
CA TRP A 26 3.34 18.00 5.42
C TRP A 26 3.60 19.50 5.25
N GLU A 27 3.04 20.06 4.19
CA GLU A 27 3.09 21.50 3.88
C GLU A 27 1.65 22.01 3.70
N GLY A 28 1.00 22.41 4.79
CA GLY A 28 -0.37 22.93 4.75
C GLY A 28 -0.87 23.36 6.12
N SER A 29 -2.13 23.70 6.20
CA SER A 29 -2.81 24.11 7.43
C SER A 29 -3.34 22.90 8.20
N GLY A 30 -3.18 22.88 9.54
CA GLY A 30 -3.66 21.77 10.39
C GLY A 30 -2.93 20.47 10.15
N ALA A 31 -3.61 19.35 10.38
CA ALA A 31 -3.11 18.02 10.08
C ALA A 31 -3.65 17.53 8.72
N PRO A 32 -2.88 16.74 7.96
CA PRO A 32 -3.37 16.15 6.72
C PRO A 32 -4.54 15.20 7.01
N SER A 33 -5.55 15.20 6.14
CA SER A 33 -6.74 14.33 6.28
C SER A 33 -6.44 12.86 6.02
N THR A 34 -5.30 12.55 5.43
CA THR A 34 -4.91 11.19 5.00
C THR A 34 -3.40 11.03 5.20
N ASP A 35 -3.02 9.97 5.90
CA ASP A 35 -1.62 9.53 5.96
C ASP A 35 -1.26 8.77 4.68
N VAL A 36 -0.70 9.49 3.71
CA VAL A 36 -0.31 8.93 2.40
C VAL A 36 0.81 7.91 2.55
N SER A 37 1.84 8.21 3.34
CA SER A 37 2.99 7.33 3.56
C SER A 37 2.59 6.03 4.28
N GLY A 38 1.75 6.13 5.30
CA GLY A 38 1.24 4.95 6.01
C GLY A 38 0.39 4.05 5.11
N LEU A 39 -0.43 4.61 4.23
CA LEU A 39 -1.17 3.83 3.22
C LEU A 39 -0.23 3.13 2.24
N VAL A 40 0.81 3.83 1.73
CA VAL A 40 1.81 3.23 0.84
C VAL A 40 2.53 2.08 1.53
N ALA A 41 2.95 2.25 2.79
CA ALA A 41 3.59 1.18 3.56
C ALA A 41 2.66 -0.03 3.73
N ALA A 42 1.39 0.19 4.11
CA ALA A 42 0.39 -0.87 4.27
C ALA A 42 0.13 -1.64 2.96
N ASP A 43 0.05 -0.93 1.83
CA ASP A 43 -0.11 -1.56 0.52
C ASP A 43 1.08 -2.45 0.18
N LEU A 44 2.30 -1.96 0.36
CA LEU A 44 3.51 -2.72 0.08
C LEU A 44 3.63 -3.98 0.96
N ILE A 45 3.29 -3.87 2.26
CA ILE A 45 3.21 -5.04 3.18
C ILE A 45 2.22 -6.08 2.63
N ARG A 46 1.05 -5.63 2.18
CA ARG A 46 -0.03 -6.50 1.70
C ARG A 46 0.37 -7.34 0.48
N THR A 47 1.35 -6.87 -0.30
CA THR A 47 1.88 -7.64 -1.43
C THR A 47 2.68 -8.88 -1.00
N GLY A 48 3.16 -8.94 0.25
CA GLY A 48 4.06 -9.99 0.75
C GLY A 48 5.46 -9.95 0.15
N ARG A 49 5.76 -9.00 -0.76
CA ARG A 49 7.08 -8.87 -1.42
C ARG A 49 8.00 -7.89 -0.74
N PHE A 50 7.45 -6.96 0.04
CA PHE A 50 8.20 -5.91 0.72
C PHE A 50 7.96 -5.96 2.23
N ALA A 51 8.99 -5.60 2.98
CA ALA A 51 8.96 -5.47 4.43
C ALA A 51 9.33 -4.02 4.81
N PRO A 52 8.37 -3.10 4.85
CA PRO A 52 8.61 -1.76 5.38
C PRO A 52 9.07 -1.81 6.81
N ILE A 53 10.18 -1.12 7.13
CA ILE A 53 10.63 -1.01 8.51
C ILE A 53 9.71 -0.08 9.30
N PRO A 54 9.50 -0.33 10.61
CA PRO A 54 8.77 0.57 11.48
C PRO A 54 9.41 1.96 11.51
N GLU A 55 8.60 3.01 11.63
CA GLU A 55 9.08 4.39 11.77
C GLU A 55 10.03 4.56 12.97
N THR A 56 9.78 3.84 14.07
CA THR A 56 10.61 3.83 15.27
C THR A 56 12.04 3.35 15.05
N ASP A 57 12.28 2.62 13.99
CA ASP A 57 13.57 2.02 13.66
C ASP A 57 14.33 2.87 12.61
N MET A 58 13.71 3.95 12.11
CA MET A 58 14.33 4.87 11.17
C MET A 58 15.31 5.81 11.88
N LEU A 59 16.46 6.06 11.27
CA LEU A 59 17.48 6.96 11.82
C LEU A 59 17.27 8.42 11.40
N GLU A 60 16.57 8.63 10.28
CA GLU A 60 16.31 9.94 9.70
C GLU A 60 14.93 9.99 9.04
N PHE A 61 14.41 11.21 8.80
CA PHE A 61 13.11 11.44 8.19
C PHE A 61 13.22 12.42 7.01
N PRO A 62 13.97 12.07 5.94
CA PRO A 62 14.11 12.91 4.77
C PRO A 62 12.78 13.03 4.03
N THR A 63 12.47 14.22 3.54
CA THR A 63 11.27 14.50 2.75
C THR A 63 11.58 14.69 1.26
N THR A 64 12.86 14.84 0.93
CA THR A 64 13.38 14.94 -0.44
C THR A 64 14.61 14.07 -0.62
N GLY A 65 14.90 13.71 -1.87
CA GLY A 65 16.07 12.90 -2.19
C GLY A 65 17.41 13.58 -1.86
N ALA A 66 17.45 14.91 -1.80
CA ALA A 66 18.66 15.64 -1.43
C ALA A 66 19.03 15.51 0.07
N GLU A 67 18.07 15.12 0.89
CA GLU A 67 18.22 14.94 2.34
C GLU A 67 18.59 13.50 2.72
N VAL A 68 18.50 12.53 1.78
CA VAL A 68 18.71 11.11 2.06
C VAL A 68 20.18 10.81 2.28
N ASP A 69 20.54 10.32 3.47
CA ASP A 69 21.86 9.72 3.72
C ASP A 69 21.80 8.21 3.44
N PHE A 70 22.24 7.81 2.26
CA PHE A 70 22.25 6.39 1.88
C PHE A 70 23.12 5.51 2.79
N GLY A 71 24.07 6.12 3.55
CA GLY A 71 24.90 5.40 4.51
C GLY A 71 24.05 4.84 5.65
N ASP A 72 23.21 5.66 6.23
CA ASP A 72 22.32 5.29 7.34
C ASP A 72 21.35 4.18 6.95
N TRP A 73 20.75 4.29 5.76
CA TRP A 73 19.85 3.26 5.25
C TRP A 73 20.54 1.92 4.96
N ARG A 74 21.82 1.96 4.52
CA ARG A 74 22.63 0.73 4.35
C ARG A 74 22.93 0.04 5.67
N ILE A 75 23.19 0.80 6.74
CA ILE A 75 23.43 0.26 8.10
C ILE A 75 22.18 -0.49 8.57
N LEU A 76 20.98 0.01 8.26
CA LEU A 76 19.71 -0.64 8.58
C LEU A 76 19.38 -1.82 7.65
N GLY A 77 20.20 -2.10 6.62
CA GLY A 77 19.94 -3.17 5.66
C GLY A 77 18.79 -2.89 4.70
N ILE A 78 18.40 -1.62 4.52
CA ILE A 78 17.33 -1.20 3.63
C ILE A 78 17.80 -1.23 2.18
N VAL A 79 16.98 -1.83 1.31
CA VAL A 79 17.28 -1.93 -0.13
C VAL A 79 16.73 -0.72 -0.88
N TYR A 80 15.52 -0.30 -0.55
CA TYR A 80 14.87 0.85 -1.18
C TYR A 80 14.36 1.84 -0.14
N VAL A 81 14.44 3.13 -0.44
CA VAL A 81 13.86 4.20 0.38
C VAL A 81 12.90 5.05 -0.45
N ILE A 82 11.74 5.32 0.14
CA ILE A 82 10.70 6.18 -0.41
C ILE A 82 10.61 7.41 0.48
N VAL A 83 10.78 8.58 -0.12
CA VAL A 83 10.62 9.87 0.55
C VAL A 83 9.57 10.69 -0.19
N GLY A 84 8.91 11.62 0.49
CA GLY A 84 7.91 12.44 -0.16
C GLY A 84 7.38 13.58 0.68
N ARG A 85 6.48 14.33 0.06
CA ARG A 85 5.74 15.45 0.65
C ARG A 85 4.30 15.44 0.18
N LEU A 86 3.42 15.87 1.07
CA LEU A 86 2.05 16.22 0.78
C LEU A 86 1.91 17.74 1.01
N SER A 87 1.56 18.50 -0.02
CA SER A 87 1.39 19.94 0.06
C SER A 87 -0.05 20.33 -0.24
N GLU A 88 -0.61 21.25 0.56
CA GLU A 88 -1.88 21.91 0.25
C GLU A 88 -1.63 23.02 -0.77
N THR A 89 -2.26 22.94 -1.94
CA THR A 89 -2.04 23.89 -3.06
C THR A 89 -3.21 24.84 -3.27
N GLY A 90 -4.29 24.67 -2.54
CA GLY A 90 -5.50 25.48 -2.57
C GLY A 90 -6.66 24.80 -1.86
N PRO A 91 -7.86 25.39 -1.85
CA PRO A 91 -9.04 24.78 -1.24
C PRO A 91 -9.29 23.38 -1.82
N ASP A 92 -9.30 22.35 -0.97
CA ASP A 92 -9.45 20.93 -1.32
C ASP A 92 -8.50 20.45 -2.44
N SER A 93 -7.35 21.09 -2.58
CA SER A 93 -6.35 20.77 -3.61
C SER A 93 -5.01 20.45 -2.99
N TYR A 94 -4.45 19.31 -3.39
CA TYR A 94 -3.22 18.75 -2.83
C TYR A 94 -2.26 18.34 -3.92
N MET A 95 -0.97 18.31 -3.57
CA MET A 95 0.09 17.77 -4.41
C MET A 95 0.85 16.71 -3.61
N ILE A 96 0.84 15.47 -4.07
CA ILE A 96 1.70 14.41 -3.57
C ILE A 96 2.96 14.42 -4.41
N GLN A 97 4.11 14.62 -3.77
CA GLN A 97 5.41 14.47 -4.41
C GLN A 97 6.15 13.32 -3.74
N PHE A 98 6.66 12.37 -4.52
CA PHE A 98 7.43 11.26 -3.97
C PHE A 98 8.60 10.89 -4.86
N GLN A 99 9.61 10.28 -4.25
CA GLN A 99 10.81 9.77 -4.90
C GLN A 99 11.13 8.39 -4.32
N LEU A 100 11.57 7.48 -5.17
CA LEU A 100 12.04 6.13 -4.81
C LEU A 100 13.51 6.02 -5.18
N PHE A 101 14.32 5.49 -4.27
CA PHE A 101 15.76 5.30 -4.46
C PHE A 101 16.17 3.86 -4.22
N ASP A 102 17.15 3.39 -4.99
CA ASP A 102 17.97 2.23 -4.66
C ASP A 102 19.08 2.68 -3.71
N VAL A 103 19.06 2.15 -2.50
CA VAL A 103 19.99 2.57 -1.42
C VAL A 103 21.43 2.15 -1.71
N PHE A 104 21.62 0.97 -2.28
CA PHE A 104 22.97 0.45 -2.54
C PHE A 104 23.65 1.14 -3.72
N ARG A 105 22.87 1.50 -4.75
CA ARG A 105 23.37 2.25 -5.91
C ARG A 105 23.39 3.75 -5.68
N GLY A 106 22.57 4.26 -4.74
CA GLY A 106 22.37 5.69 -4.55
C GLY A 106 21.65 6.36 -5.74
N GLU A 107 20.84 5.59 -6.47
CA GLU A 107 20.17 6.04 -7.70
C GLU A 107 18.68 6.27 -7.46
N GLN A 108 18.16 7.35 -8.02
CA GLN A 108 16.72 7.59 -8.06
C GLN A 108 16.08 6.70 -9.13
N LEU A 109 15.12 5.87 -8.71
CA LEU A 109 14.37 4.99 -9.59
C LEU A 109 13.07 5.61 -10.11
N LEU A 110 12.38 6.39 -9.25
CA LEU A 110 11.15 7.12 -9.58
C LEU A 110 11.18 8.52 -8.97
N GLY A 111 10.45 9.45 -9.58
CA GLY A 111 10.15 10.76 -9.04
C GLY A 111 8.92 11.33 -9.74
N TYR A 112 7.85 11.55 -8.98
CA TYR A 112 6.58 12.03 -9.53
C TYR A 112 5.93 13.09 -8.65
N ARG A 113 5.06 13.87 -9.29
CA ARG A 113 4.16 14.82 -8.67
C ARG A 113 2.75 14.51 -9.14
N LEU A 114 1.87 14.19 -8.19
CA LEU A 114 0.50 13.78 -8.46
C LEU A 114 -0.46 14.79 -7.82
N PRO A 115 -1.22 15.54 -8.63
CA PRO A 115 -2.29 16.37 -8.09
C PRO A 115 -3.41 15.49 -7.56
N SER A 116 -4.04 15.92 -6.46
CA SER A 116 -5.14 15.21 -5.81
C SER A 116 -6.14 16.19 -5.20
N THR A 117 -7.32 15.70 -4.85
CA THR A 117 -8.27 16.38 -3.97
C THR A 117 -8.34 15.64 -2.64
N GLY A 118 -8.91 16.24 -1.59
CA GLY A 118 -9.06 15.57 -0.29
C GLY A 118 -9.78 14.24 -0.41
N ALA A 119 -10.88 14.20 -1.16
CA ALA A 119 -11.64 12.97 -1.41
C ALA A 119 -10.85 11.90 -2.20
N ALA A 120 -9.86 12.31 -3.00
CA ALA A 120 -9.06 11.41 -3.84
C ALA A 120 -7.71 11.04 -3.23
N LEU A 121 -7.29 11.64 -2.09
CA LEU A 121 -5.97 11.40 -1.49
C LEU A 121 -5.69 9.92 -1.26
N ARG A 122 -6.67 9.17 -0.76
CA ARG A 122 -6.54 7.74 -0.52
C ARG A 122 -6.29 6.97 -1.84
N ALA A 123 -7.09 7.23 -2.86
CA ALA A 123 -6.91 6.61 -4.18
C ALA A 123 -5.56 7.00 -4.81
N SER A 124 -5.10 8.24 -4.57
CA SER A 124 -3.79 8.70 -5.02
C SER A 124 -2.65 8.00 -4.28
N ALA A 125 -2.80 7.69 -2.98
CA ALA A 125 -1.82 6.91 -2.22
C ALA A 125 -1.71 5.48 -2.78
N HIS A 126 -2.81 4.80 -3.06
CA HIS A 126 -2.81 3.48 -3.71
C HIS A 126 -2.13 3.52 -5.09
N ARG A 127 -2.34 4.61 -5.85
CA ARG A 127 -1.65 4.79 -7.13
C ARG A 127 -0.14 4.95 -6.96
N VAL A 128 0.33 5.66 -5.92
CA VAL A 128 1.76 5.73 -5.58
C VAL A 128 2.30 4.33 -5.29
N SER A 129 1.58 3.54 -4.49
CA SER A 129 1.93 2.14 -4.18
C SER A 129 2.07 1.30 -5.44
N ASP A 130 1.11 1.38 -6.36
CA ASP A 130 1.11 0.64 -7.63
C ASP A 130 2.29 1.03 -8.52
N MET A 131 2.61 2.33 -8.62
CA MET A 131 3.77 2.82 -9.39
C MET A 131 5.09 2.31 -8.80
N ILE A 132 5.23 2.28 -7.48
CA ILE A 132 6.41 1.75 -6.79
C ILE A 132 6.51 0.25 -7.03
N TYR A 133 5.42 -0.48 -6.82
CA TYR A 133 5.35 -1.92 -7.00
C TYR A 133 5.74 -2.32 -8.43
N GLU A 134 5.14 -1.69 -9.43
CA GLU A 134 5.43 -1.95 -10.84
C GLU A 134 6.89 -1.65 -11.18
N LYS A 135 7.44 -0.54 -10.68
CA LYS A 135 8.86 -0.20 -10.91
C LYS A 135 9.81 -1.25 -10.35
N LEU A 136 9.51 -1.79 -9.16
CA LEU A 136 10.40 -2.72 -8.47
C LEU A 136 10.22 -4.17 -8.92
N THR A 137 9.05 -4.54 -9.45
CA THR A 137 8.72 -5.93 -9.79
C THR A 137 8.55 -6.18 -11.29
N GLY A 138 8.31 -5.13 -12.08
CA GLY A 138 7.95 -5.24 -13.50
C GLY A 138 6.50 -5.69 -13.74
N VAL A 139 5.69 -5.83 -12.69
CA VAL A 139 4.29 -6.26 -12.74
C VAL A 139 3.39 -5.15 -12.23
N PRO A 140 2.26 -4.83 -12.89
CA PRO A 140 1.32 -3.83 -12.41
C PRO A 140 0.86 -4.10 -10.98
N GLY A 141 0.78 -3.04 -10.16
CA GLY A 141 0.22 -3.12 -8.82
C GLY A 141 -1.30 -3.28 -8.84
N VAL A 142 -1.87 -3.64 -7.69
CA VAL A 142 -3.31 -3.86 -7.53
C VAL A 142 -3.90 -3.10 -6.34
N ALA A 143 -3.12 -2.21 -5.70
CA ALA A 143 -3.58 -1.44 -4.54
C ALA A 143 -4.76 -0.54 -4.89
N GLY A 144 -4.75 0.08 -6.08
CA GLY A 144 -5.84 0.91 -6.59
C GLY A 144 -7.05 0.16 -7.14
N THR A 145 -7.11 -1.17 -7.00
CA THR A 145 -8.24 -1.98 -7.47
C THR A 145 -9.36 -2.08 -6.43
N ARG A 146 -10.47 -2.68 -6.82
CA ARG A 146 -11.59 -3.00 -5.93
C ARG A 146 -11.80 -4.50 -5.83
N ILE A 147 -12.34 -4.93 -4.71
CA ILE A 147 -12.75 -6.31 -4.49
C ILE A 147 -14.27 -6.39 -4.34
N ALA A 148 -14.85 -7.44 -4.91
CA ALA A 148 -16.23 -7.81 -4.68
C ALA A 148 -16.27 -9.12 -3.89
N TYR A 149 -17.05 -9.15 -2.82
CA TYR A 149 -17.17 -10.34 -1.98
C TYR A 149 -18.59 -10.48 -1.42
N VAL A 150 -18.95 -11.69 -1.04
CA VAL A 150 -20.23 -11.97 -0.41
C VAL A 150 -20.01 -12.15 1.09
N ASN A 151 -20.74 -11.37 1.89
CA ASN A 151 -20.82 -11.51 3.32
C ASN A 151 -22.12 -12.21 3.68
N VAL A 152 -22.06 -13.27 4.50
CA VAL A 152 -23.22 -14.03 4.98
C VAL A 152 -23.48 -13.68 6.43
N LEU A 153 -24.66 -13.19 6.72
CA LEU A 153 -25.10 -12.82 8.06
C LEU A 153 -26.28 -13.70 8.49
N GLY A 154 -26.41 -13.95 9.77
CA GLY A 154 -27.53 -14.68 10.33
C GLY A 154 -27.14 -16.09 10.81
N LYS A 155 -28.18 -16.87 11.13
CA LYS A 155 -28.05 -18.29 11.54
C LYS A 155 -28.51 -19.19 10.41
N LEU A 156 -28.11 -20.45 10.46
CA LEU A 156 -28.58 -21.48 9.54
C LEU A 156 -30.12 -21.39 9.38
N ASP A 157 -30.62 -21.42 8.15
CA ASP A 157 -32.02 -21.25 7.76
C ASP A 157 -32.60 -19.80 7.88
N ALA A 158 -31.80 -18.80 8.25
CA ALA A 158 -32.17 -17.38 8.25
C ALA A 158 -30.96 -16.52 7.84
N GLU A 159 -30.29 -16.92 6.79
CA GLU A 159 -29.10 -16.25 6.26
C GLU A 159 -29.51 -15.10 5.34
N ILE A 160 -28.74 -14.01 5.43
CA ILE A 160 -28.82 -12.86 4.53
C ILE A 160 -27.47 -12.75 3.83
N PHE A 161 -27.50 -12.76 2.50
CA PHE A 161 -26.33 -12.64 1.64
C PHE A 161 -26.21 -11.20 1.18
N ARG A 162 -25.03 -10.61 1.38
CA ARG A 162 -24.72 -9.25 0.93
C ARG A 162 -23.55 -9.27 -0.03
N LEU A 163 -23.80 -8.82 -1.27
CA LEU A 163 -22.72 -8.50 -2.19
C LEU A 163 -22.15 -7.14 -1.80
N ILE A 164 -20.88 -7.12 -1.46
CA ILE A 164 -20.16 -5.91 -1.05
C ILE A 164 -19.04 -5.64 -2.04
N VAL A 165 -18.85 -4.37 -2.37
CA VAL A 165 -17.70 -3.87 -3.11
C VAL A 165 -16.93 -2.91 -2.22
N SER A 166 -15.63 -3.10 -2.11
CA SER A 166 -14.73 -2.21 -1.35
C SER A 166 -13.46 -1.92 -2.14
N ASP A 167 -12.65 -0.99 -1.64
CA ASP A 167 -11.26 -0.86 -2.08
C ASP A 167 -10.48 -2.14 -1.71
N SER A 168 -9.32 -2.36 -2.30
CA SER A 168 -8.51 -3.58 -2.10
C SER A 168 -8.09 -3.82 -0.65
N ASP A 169 -8.08 -2.76 0.17
CA ASP A 169 -7.76 -2.79 1.59
C ASP A 169 -8.97 -2.94 2.52
N GLY A 170 -10.18 -3.09 1.93
CA GLY A 170 -11.44 -3.26 2.65
C GLY A 170 -12.17 -1.96 2.98
N GLU A 171 -11.55 -0.81 2.78
CA GLU A 171 -12.17 0.49 3.02
C GLU A 171 -13.23 0.83 1.96
N ASN A 172 -14.02 1.86 2.23
CA ASN A 172 -15.11 2.30 1.34
C ASN A 172 -16.10 1.20 0.96
N ALA A 173 -16.28 0.20 1.84
CA ALA A 173 -17.19 -0.92 1.61
C ALA A 173 -18.63 -0.45 1.41
N ARG A 174 -19.27 -0.92 0.33
CA ARG A 174 -20.65 -0.61 -0.01
C ARG A 174 -21.43 -1.89 -0.29
N VAL A 175 -22.60 -2.03 0.32
CA VAL A 175 -23.52 -3.11 -0.01
C VAL A 175 -24.19 -2.77 -1.34
N MET A 176 -23.95 -3.61 -2.33
CA MET A 176 -24.50 -3.47 -3.68
C MET A 176 -25.82 -4.22 -3.84
N LEU A 177 -25.96 -5.36 -3.16
CA LEU A 177 -27.15 -6.21 -3.19
C LEU A 177 -27.28 -6.93 -1.85
N GLU A 178 -28.52 -7.07 -1.39
CA GLU A 178 -28.90 -7.92 -0.25
C GLU A 178 -29.96 -8.92 -0.70
N SER A 179 -29.83 -10.18 -0.33
CA SER A 179 -30.72 -11.27 -0.72
C SER A 179 -30.88 -12.30 0.39
N ALA A 180 -32.07 -12.91 0.50
CA ALA A 180 -32.29 -14.11 1.28
C ALA A 180 -31.84 -15.38 0.53
N ASP A 181 -31.67 -15.29 -0.79
CA ASP A 181 -31.16 -16.39 -1.60
C ASP A 181 -29.63 -16.27 -1.73
N PRO A 182 -28.89 -17.39 -1.81
CA PRO A 182 -27.45 -17.41 -1.94
C PRO A 182 -26.95 -16.60 -3.16
N ILE A 183 -26.00 -15.70 -2.92
CA ILE A 183 -25.26 -14.99 -3.98
C ILE A 183 -23.96 -15.77 -4.19
N LEU A 184 -23.77 -16.32 -5.40
CA LEU A 184 -22.61 -17.14 -5.74
C LEU A 184 -21.76 -16.48 -6.81
N SER A 185 -20.42 -16.59 -6.67
CA SER A 185 -19.42 -16.26 -7.70
C SER A 185 -19.59 -14.86 -8.32
N PRO A 186 -19.52 -13.78 -7.52
CA PRO A 186 -19.54 -12.44 -8.09
C PRO A 186 -18.37 -12.27 -9.08
N ALA A 187 -18.68 -11.69 -10.25
CA ALA A 187 -17.69 -11.38 -11.29
C ALA A 187 -17.90 -9.95 -11.79
N TRP A 188 -16.83 -9.33 -12.29
CA TRP A 188 -16.84 -8.02 -12.95
C TRP A 188 -17.22 -8.14 -14.41
#